data_3b900e8a75a6aa4accf398d014fcf698
#
_entry.id   3b900e8a75a6aa4accf398d014fcf698
#
_cell.length_a   1.000
_cell.length_b   1.000
_cell.length_c   1.000
_cell.angle_alpha   90.00
_cell.angle_beta   90.00
_cell.angle_gamma   90.00
#
_symmetry.space_group_name_H-M   'P 1'
#
loop_
_entity.id
_entity.type
_entity.pdbx_description
1 polymer ?
#
loop_
_entity_poly.entity_id
_entity_poly.type
_entity_poly.pdbx_seq_one_letter_code
_entity_poly.pdbx_strand_id
1 'polypeptide(L)'
;MNKIILSGGITRDAELSFIGSTGTPKMSFSLAVERNYQKKGTENKKVDFIICEMLGQHTEKLCQYVNKGKAILVEGELNIDKYLKLLIHNYIHM
;
A
#
# COMPACT_ATOMS: atom_id res chain seq x y z
N MET A 1 -7.98 18.48 2.81
CA MET A 1 -6.98 17.55 3.37
C MET A 1 -7.16 16.18 2.76
N ASN A 2 -6.07 15.56 2.36
CA ASN A 2 -6.09 14.22 1.77
C ASN A 2 -5.07 13.36 2.50
N LYS A 3 -5.54 12.67 3.53
CA LYS A 3 -4.67 11.86 4.38
C LYS A 3 -5.39 10.58 4.74
N ILE A 4 -4.73 9.46 4.47
CA ILE A 4 -5.27 8.13 4.76
C ILE A 4 -4.23 7.35 5.55
N ILE A 5 -4.70 6.68 6.59
CA ILE A 5 -3.89 5.75 7.37
C ILE A 5 -4.57 4.40 7.31
N LEU A 6 -3.84 3.40 6.84
CA LEU A 6 -4.34 2.04 6.72
C LEU A 6 -3.36 1.06 7.32
N SER A 7 -3.89 -0.01 7.88
CA SER A 7 -3.08 -1.16 8.28
C SER A 7 -3.65 -2.40 7.64
N GLY A 8 -2.77 -3.34 7.32
CA GLY A 8 -3.20 -4.58 6.70
C GLY A 8 -2.03 -5.49 6.37
N GLY A 9 -2.32 -6.54 5.62
CA GLY A 9 -1.33 -7.51 5.20
C GLY A 9 -0.89 -7.33 3.75
N ILE A 10 0.37 -7.57 3.48
CA ILE A 10 0.92 -7.51 2.14
C ILE A 10 0.58 -8.81 1.42
N THR A 11 -0.05 -8.72 0.25
CA THR A 11 -0.55 -9.90 -0.48
C THR A 11 0.49 -10.54 -1.38
N ARG A 12 1.47 -9.75 -1.86
CA ARG A 12 2.57 -10.21 -2.70
C ARG A 12 3.78 -9.34 -2.40
N ASP A 13 4.98 -9.86 -2.69
CA ASP A 13 6.19 -9.08 -2.54
C ASP A 13 6.09 -7.78 -3.35
N ALA A 14 6.57 -6.69 -2.79
CA ALA A 14 6.55 -5.41 -3.47
C ALA A 14 7.36 -5.45 -4.76
N GLU A 15 6.88 -4.75 -5.77
CA GLU A 15 7.55 -4.63 -7.06
C GLU A 15 8.25 -3.27 -7.14
N LEU A 16 9.48 -3.31 -7.62
CA LEU A 16 10.26 -2.09 -7.83
C LEU A 16 10.35 -1.80 -9.33
N SER A 17 10.07 -0.57 -9.69
CA SER A 17 10.21 -0.08 -11.06
C SER A 17 10.84 1.30 -11.04
N PHE A 18 11.22 1.79 -12.21
CA PHE A 18 11.85 3.10 -12.36
C PHE A 18 11.07 3.90 -13.39
N ILE A 19 10.69 5.11 -13.04
CA ILE A 19 9.85 5.95 -13.89
C ILE A 19 10.57 7.24 -14.29
N GLY A 20 10.14 7.78 -15.43
CA GLY A 20 10.67 9.03 -15.95
C GLY A 20 12.05 8.89 -16.57
N SER A 21 12.55 9.97 -17.15
CA SER A 21 13.86 10.00 -17.78
C SER A 21 15.00 9.94 -16.76
N THR A 22 14.71 10.32 -15.51
CA THR A 22 15.69 10.30 -14.42
C THR A 22 15.75 8.96 -13.69
N GLY A 23 14.82 8.05 -14.00
CA GLY A 23 14.78 6.73 -13.36
C GLY A 23 14.41 6.76 -11.89
N THR A 24 13.39 7.52 -11.53
CA THR A 24 12.93 7.59 -10.14
C THR A 24 12.39 6.25 -9.68
N PRO A 25 12.90 5.69 -8.58
CA PRO A 25 12.37 4.41 -8.06
C PRO A 25 10.93 4.51 -7.62
N LYS A 26 10.15 3.50 -7.98
CA LYS A 26 8.76 3.37 -7.57
C LYS A 26 8.52 1.97 -7.02
N MET A 27 8.02 1.89 -5.80
CA MET A 27 7.61 0.64 -5.18
C MET A 27 6.10 0.52 -5.25
N SER A 28 5.60 -0.66 -5.62
CA SER A 28 4.17 -0.92 -5.72
C SER A 28 3.84 -2.23 -5.03
N PHE A 29 2.77 -2.24 -4.26
CA PHE A 29 2.29 -3.45 -3.59
C PHE A 29 0.79 -3.37 -3.34
N SER A 30 0.19 -4.51 -3.04
CA SER A 30 -1.23 -4.60 -2.71
C SER A 30 -1.40 -4.89 -1.22
N LEU A 31 -2.21 -4.08 -0.57
CA LEU A 31 -2.49 -4.18 0.86
C LEU A 31 -3.89 -4.73 1.06
N ALA A 32 -4.00 -5.81 1.83
CA ALA A 32 -5.29 -6.38 2.20
C ALA A 32 -5.75 -5.74 3.51
N VAL A 33 -6.82 -4.97 3.44
CA VAL A 33 -7.35 -4.21 4.58
C VAL A 33 -8.71 -4.76 4.97
N GLU A 34 -8.83 -5.21 6.21
CA GLU A 34 -10.12 -5.66 6.72
C GLU A 34 -11.02 -4.46 6.99
N ARG A 35 -12.30 -4.61 6.65
CA ARG A 35 -13.28 -3.56 6.94
C ARG A 35 -13.54 -3.49 8.44
N ASN A 36 -13.62 -2.27 8.97
CA ASN A 36 -13.90 -2.05 10.38
C ASN A 36 -15.31 -2.49 10.77
N TYR A 37 -16.26 -2.36 9.83
CA TYR A 37 -17.65 -2.73 10.06
C TYR A 37 -18.01 -3.97 9.26
N GLN A 38 -18.69 -4.90 9.94
CA GLN A 38 -19.20 -6.10 9.31
C GLN A 38 -20.68 -6.27 9.65
N LYS A 39 -21.44 -6.78 8.69
CA LYS A 39 -22.84 -7.07 8.91
C LYS A 39 -22.96 -8.17 9.96
N LYS A 40 -23.82 -7.94 10.95
CA LYS A 40 -24.07 -8.89 12.02
C LYS A 40 -24.53 -10.23 11.43
N GLY A 41 -23.92 -11.31 11.90
CA GLY A 41 -24.25 -12.65 11.43
C GLY A 41 -23.44 -13.16 10.25
N THR A 42 -22.54 -12.35 9.69
CA THR A 42 -21.62 -12.82 8.65
C THR A 42 -20.39 -13.44 9.30
N GLU A 43 -20.05 -14.65 8.84
CA GLU A 43 -18.87 -15.35 9.34
C GLU A 43 -17.58 -14.88 8.69
N ASN A 44 -17.66 -14.44 7.42
CA ASN A 44 -16.49 -14.03 6.66
C ASN A 44 -16.28 -12.54 6.74
N LYS A 45 -15.06 -12.15 7.11
CA LYS A 45 -14.64 -10.75 7.11
C LYS A 45 -14.45 -10.29 5.68
N LYS A 46 -14.96 -9.10 5.38
CA LYS A 46 -14.71 -8.48 4.08
C LYS A 46 -13.37 -7.79 4.10
N VAL A 47 -12.62 -7.98 3.01
CA VAL A 47 -11.29 -7.44 2.84
C VAL A 47 -11.27 -6.64 1.55
N ASP A 48 -10.70 -5.45 1.63
CA ASP A 48 -10.47 -4.62 0.45
C ASP A 48 -8.99 -4.69 0.08
N PHE A 49 -8.72 -4.81 -1.21
CA PHE A 49 -7.34 -4.84 -1.71
C PHE A 49 -7.01 -3.47 -2.28
N ILE A 50 -6.07 -2.81 -1.62
CA ILE A 50 -5.70 -1.44 -1.95
C ILE A 50 -4.33 -1.44 -2.60
N ILE A 51 -4.22 -0.84 -3.79
CA ILE A 51 -2.94 -0.68 -4.45
C ILE A 51 -2.22 0.51 -3.82
N CYS A 52 -1.00 0.26 -3.37
CA CYS A 52 -0.16 1.27 -2.73
C CYS A 52 1.08 1.51 -3.57
N GLU A 53 1.46 2.79 -3.71
CA GLU A 53 2.66 3.18 -4.43
C GLU A 53 3.48 4.16 -3.59
N MET A 54 4.80 4.06 -3.70
CA MET A 54 5.72 4.95 -3.01
C MET A 54 6.85 5.30 -3.96
N LEU A 55 7.16 6.59 -4.04
CA LEU A 55 8.20 7.11 -4.93
C LEU A 55 9.39 7.63 -4.13
N GLY A 56 10.57 7.52 -4.69
CA GLY A 56 11.76 8.13 -4.14
C GLY A 56 12.92 7.15 -3.96
N GLN A 57 14.10 7.70 -3.71
CA GLN A 57 15.33 6.91 -3.62
C GLN A 57 15.30 5.88 -2.49
N HIS A 58 14.64 6.19 -1.40
CA HIS A 58 14.55 5.29 -0.25
C HIS A 58 13.71 4.04 -0.53
N THR A 59 12.92 4.02 -1.60
CA THR A 59 12.08 2.87 -1.92
C THR A 59 12.89 1.65 -2.34
N GLU A 60 14.07 1.84 -2.92
CA GLU A 60 14.92 0.71 -3.31
C GLU A 60 15.31 -0.13 -2.10
N LYS A 61 15.72 0.52 -1.02
CA LYS A 61 16.09 -0.18 0.20
C LYS A 61 14.87 -0.77 0.90
N LEU A 62 13.79 0.00 0.93
CA LEU A 62 12.59 -0.41 1.63
C LEU A 62 11.90 -1.60 0.96
N CYS A 63 11.95 -1.65 -0.36
CA CYS A 63 11.26 -2.68 -1.14
C CYS A 63 11.64 -4.10 -0.73
N GLN A 64 12.86 -4.34 -0.32
CA GLN A 64 13.31 -5.68 0.09
C GLN A 64 12.64 -6.16 1.38
N TYR A 65 12.06 -5.26 2.15
CA TYR A 65 11.39 -5.59 3.41
C TYR A 65 9.87 -5.69 3.27
N VAL A 66 9.31 -5.23 2.16
CA VAL A 66 7.86 -5.24 1.94
C VAL A 66 7.48 -6.53 1.25
N ASN A 67 7.35 -7.59 2.03
CA ASN A 67 7.18 -8.94 1.54
C ASN A 67 5.82 -9.51 1.88
N LYS A 68 5.37 -10.45 1.04
CA LYS A 68 4.11 -11.16 1.24
C LYS A 68 3.99 -11.68 2.66
N GLY A 69 2.84 -11.45 3.26
CA GLY A 69 2.50 -11.94 4.58
C GLY A 69 2.83 -11.02 5.73
N LYS A 70 3.61 -9.97 5.49
CA LYS A 70 3.90 -8.99 6.55
C LYS A 70 2.70 -8.08 6.79
N ALA A 71 2.50 -7.72 8.06
CA ALA A 71 1.53 -6.71 8.45
C ALA A 71 2.21 -5.36 8.50
N ILE A 72 1.60 -4.35 7.90
CA ILE A 72 2.17 -3.00 7.88
C ILE A 72 1.12 -1.94 8.15
N LEU A 73 1.59 -0.78 8.60
CA LEU A 73 0.81 0.43 8.72
C LEU A 73 1.37 1.46 7.73
N VAL A 74 0.50 2.05 6.92
CA VAL A 74 0.92 3.02 5.91
C VAL A 74 0.15 4.32 6.07
N GLU A 75 0.79 5.43 5.74
CA GLU A 75 0.19 6.74 5.70
C GLU A 75 0.46 7.36 4.33
N GLY A 76 -0.57 7.88 3.72
CA GLY A 76 -0.45 8.47 2.40
C GLY A 76 -1.68 9.27 2.03
N GLU A 77 -1.86 9.45 0.73
CA GLU A 77 -3.03 10.13 0.20
C GLU A 77 -3.73 9.28 -0.85
N LEU A 78 -5.00 9.54 -1.03
CA LEU A 78 -5.81 8.86 -2.04
C LEU A 78 -5.66 9.55 -3.38
N ASN A 79 -5.29 8.79 -4.40
CA ASN A 79 -5.26 9.25 -5.77
C ASN A 79 -6.15 8.36 -6.63
N ILE A 80 -6.89 8.98 -7.52
CA ILE A 80 -7.73 8.26 -8.46
C ILE A 80 -7.37 8.72 -9.87
N ASP A 81 -6.74 7.82 -10.63
CA ASP A 81 -6.52 8.01 -12.06
C ASP A 81 -7.51 7.13 -12.81
N LYS A 82 -7.05 5.95 -13.25
CA LYS A 82 -7.93 4.95 -13.84
C LYS A 82 -8.54 4.05 -12.77
N TYR A 83 -7.88 3.94 -11.64
CA TYR A 83 -8.32 3.15 -10.49
C TYR A 83 -7.87 3.83 -9.21
N LEU A 84 -8.47 3.44 -8.12
CA LEU A 84 -8.17 3.96 -6.80
C LEU A 84 -6.84 3.37 -6.30
N LYS A 85 -5.95 4.24 -5.86
CA LYS A 85 -4.68 3.83 -5.28
C LYS A 85 -4.30 4.75 -4.12
N LEU A 86 -3.47 4.24 -3.23
CA LEU A 86 -2.91 5.00 -2.13
C LEU A 86 -1.47 5.36 -2.45
N LEU A 87 -1.18 6.65 -2.50
CA LEU A 87 0.18 7.13 -2.67
C LEU A 87 0.77 7.38 -1.28
N ILE A 88 1.79 6.59 -0.93
CA ILE A 88 2.42 6.68 0.38
C ILE A 88 3.52 7.73 0.34
N HIS A 89 3.47 8.68 1.26
CA HIS A 89 4.43 9.76 1.29
C HIS A 89 5.53 9.59 2.32
N ASN A 90 5.17 9.36 3.57
CA ASN A 90 6.12 9.57 4.64
C ASN A 90 6.27 8.42 5.63
N TYR A 91 5.42 7.41 5.55
CA TYR A 91 5.41 6.49 6.68
C TYR A 91 4.97 5.09 6.28
N ILE A 92 5.87 4.14 6.54
CA ILE A 92 5.54 2.71 6.57
C ILE A 92 6.10 2.19 7.88
N HIS A 93 5.25 1.54 8.66
CA HIS A 93 5.65 0.88 9.89
C HIS A 93 5.33 -0.61 9.79
N MET A 94 6.34 -1.40 9.92
CA MET A 94 6.22 -2.86 9.85
C MET A 94 6.43 -3.52 11.20
#